data_a76bcbb6147f362f75ff660f5fd1bcb4
#
_entry.id   a76bcbb6147f362f75ff660f5fd1bcb4
#
_cell.length_a   1.000
_cell.length_b   1.000
_cell.length_c   1.000
_cell.angle_alpha   90.00
_cell.angle_beta   90.00
_cell.angle_gamma   90.00
#
_symmetry.space_group_name_H-M   'P 1'
#
loop_
_entity.id
_entity.type
_entity.pdbx_description
1 polymer ?
#
loop_
_entity_poly.entity_id
_entity_poly.type
_entity_poly.pdbx_seq_one_letter_code
_entity_poly.pdbx_strand_id
1 'polypeptide(L)'
;MRFLLIALAVAGCSSRGPVVLTPRVEPDAHVPDYARRPFEPWSRTNVMAIALREWRAFGSVVDDGPPRAEPAARADNEPGLWQRVGDYWWGLDAGRPETGLTPRYDAFGNSHVGPAPAWSAAFVSYVMRMAGAGPAFPYSALHADYINAAARGAPGLTAERVDQYAPAPGDLVCAPRGAAVGLRFEDLPAPAFTAHCDIVVAASGRELTVVGGNVGASVTMRHVPVAAGLIAPGGRVLDGRSDWFVVLRARYGGG
;
A
#
# COMPACT_ATOMS: atom_id res chain seq x y z
N MET A 1 -30.54 83.68 -17.50
CA MET A 1 -30.34 82.46 -18.30
C MET A 1 -29.49 81.47 -17.46
N ARG A 2 -30.11 80.43 -16.92
CA ARG A 2 -29.44 79.41 -16.13
C ARG A 2 -29.31 78.17 -17.03
N PHE A 3 -28.07 77.75 -17.34
CA PHE A 3 -27.79 76.53 -18.07
C PHE A 3 -27.78 75.34 -17.08
N LEU A 4 -28.65 74.40 -17.35
CA LEU A 4 -28.73 73.14 -16.60
C LEU A 4 -27.84 72.12 -17.32
N LEU A 5 -26.75 71.68 -16.67
CA LEU A 5 -25.90 70.60 -17.12
C LEU A 5 -26.49 69.27 -16.68
N ILE A 6 -26.95 68.47 -17.63
CA ILE A 6 -27.40 67.11 -17.38
C ILE A 6 -26.17 66.20 -17.54
N ALA A 7 -25.72 65.58 -16.43
CA ALA A 7 -24.72 64.54 -16.44
C ALA A 7 -25.35 63.19 -16.81
N LEU A 8 -25.00 62.63 -17.97
CA LEU A 8 -25.33 61.24 -18.32
C LEU A 8 -24.41 60.31 -17.56
N ALA A 9 -24.96 59.49 -16.65
CA ALA A 9 -24.29 58.37 -16.06
C ALA A 9 -24.31 57.19 -17.04
N VAL A 10 -23.17 56.80 -17.57
CA VAL A 10 -23.00 55.58 -18.36
C VAL A 10 -22.83 54.40 -17.40
N ALA A 11 -23.88 53.60 -17.28
CA ALA A 11 -23.81 52.32 -16.55
C ALA A 11 -22.99 51.31 -17.35
N GLY A 12 -21.75 51.09 -16.97
CA GLY A 12 -20.90 50.04 -17.51
C GLY A 12 -21.41 48.65 -17.12
N CYS A 13 -22.05 47.95 -18.07
CA CYS A 13 -22.31 46.50 -17.92
C CYS A 13 -20.98 45.74 -17.98
N SER A 14 -20.47 45.35 -16.83
CA SER A 14 -19.39 44.34 -16.75
C SER A 14 -19.95 42.98 -17.15
N SER A 15 -19.74 42.58 -18.40
CA SER A 15 -19.98 41.20 -18.84
C SER A 15 -18.98 40.29 -18.16
N ARG A 16 -19.40 39.65 -17.09
CA ARG A 16 -18.68 38.48 -16.55
C ARG A 16 -18.77 37.42 -17.63
N GLY A 17 -17.63 37.11 -18.27
CA GLY A 17 -17.53 35.97 -19.16
C GLY A 17 -17.95 34.67 -18.47
N PRO A 18 -18.38 33.67 -19.24
CA PRO A 18 -18.79 32.40 -18.65
C PRO A 18 -17.64 31.82 -17.81
N VAL A 19 -17.90 31.56 -16.55
CA VAL A 19 -16.97 30.82 -15.67
C VAL A 19 -16.93 29.42 -16.26
N VAL A 20 -15.88 29.10 -17.02
CA VAL A 20 -15.60 27.72 -17.42
C VAL A 20 -15.17 27.00 -16.16
N LEU A 21 -16.12 26.28 -15.55
CA LEU A 21 -15.82 25.32 -14.49
C LEU A 21 -15.04 24.18 -15.16
N THR A 22 -13.72 24.24 -15.09
CA THR A 22 -12.92 23.04 -15.37
C THR A 22 -13.38 21.96 -14.41
N PRO A 23 -13.85 20.80 -14.88
CA PRO A 23 -14.23 19.73 -13.98
C PRO A 23 -13.01 19.40 -13.11
N ARG A 24 -13.17 19.55 -11.80
CA ARG A 24 -12.17 19.14 -10.84
C ARG A 24 -12.12 17.62 -10.95
N VAL A 25 -11.08 17.08 -11.55
CA VAL A 25 -10.86 15.63 -11.56
C VAL A 25 -10.65 15.25 -10.11
N GLU A 26 -11.61 14.54 -9.54
CA GLU A 26 -11.46 13.99 -8.19
C GLU A 26 -10.25 13.05 -8.23
N PRO A 27 -9.31 13.15 -7.27
CA PRO A 27 -8.11 12.31 -7.24
C PRO A 27 -8.42 10.81 -7.32
N ASP A 28 -9.56 10.41 -6.77
CA ASP A 28 -10.03 9.02 -6.73
C ASP A 28 -11.06 8.68 -7.84
N ALA A 29 -11.14 9.46 -8.92
CA ALA A 29 -12.20 9.28 -9.93
C ALA A 29 -12.22 7.89 -10.56
N HIS A 30 -11.07 7.20 -10.63
CA HIS A 30 -10.91 5.84 -11.14
C HIS A 30 -11.21 4.74 -10.10
N VAL A 31 -11.36 5.13 -8.83
CA VAL A 31 -11.61 4.18 -7.73
C VAL A 31 -13.13 3.97 -7.60
N PRO A 32 -13.62 2.72 -7.51
CA PRO A 32 -15.03 2.44 -7.27
C PRO A 32 -15.57 3.17 -6.04
N ASP A 33 -16.83 3.58 -6.07
CA ASP A 33 -17.45 4.39 -5.01
C ASP A 33 -17.35 3.74 -3.62
N TYR A 34 -17.48 2.43 -3.53
CA TYR A 34 -17.35 1.70 -2.27
C TYR A 34 -15.93 1.74 -1.68
N ALA A 35 -14.92 1.99 -2.52
CA ALA A 35 -13.54 2.11 -2.08
C ALA A 35 -13.11 3.56 -1.80
N ARG A 36 -13.88 4.55 -2.29
CA ARG A 36 -13.61 5.98 -2.02
C ARG A 36 -14.10 6.42 -0.64
N ARG A 37 -15.18 5.81 -0.18
CA ARG A 37 -15.83 6.16 1.10
C ARG A 37 -15.90 4.91 1.96
N PRO A 38 -15.10 4.82 3.02
CA PRO A 38 -15.20 3.71 3.95
C PRO A 38 -16.58 3.73 4.61
N PHE A 39 -17.27 2.58 4.60
CA PHE A 39 -18.52 2.39 5.34
C PHE A 39 -18.27 2.20 6.83
N GLU A 40 -17.07 1.77 7.17
CA GLU A 40 -16.64 1.52 8.54
C GLU A 40 -15.33 2.28 8.84
N PRO A 41 -15.09 2.63 10.11
CA PRO A 41 -13.80 3.19 10.50
C PRO A 41 -12.65 2.26 10.15
N TRP A 42 -11.52 2.84 9.78
CA TRP A 42 -10.30 2.09 9.57
C TRP A 42 -9.96 1.29 10.82
N SER A 43 -9.91 -0.02 10.69
CA SER A 43 -9.72 -0.91 11.82
C SER A 43 -8.72 -2.01 11.52
N ARG A 44 -8.05 -2.44 12.57
CA ARG A 44 -7.16 -3.60 12.57
C ARG A 44 -7.85 -4.85 12.06
N THR A 45 -9.07 -5.10 12.52
CA THR A 45 -9.89 -6.26 12.13
C THR A 45 -10.14 -6.29 10.63
N ASN A 46 -10.47 -5.13 10.03
CA ASN A 46 -10.73 -5.04 8.60
C ASN A 46 -9.47 -5.28 7.78
N VAL A 47 -8.32 -4.71 8.19
CA VAL A 47 -7.02 -4.94 7.53
C VAL A 47 -6.70 -6.43 7.51
N MET A 48 -6.76 -7.10 8.66
CA MET A 48 -6.49 -8.55 8.74
C MET A 48 -7.48 -9.38 7.92
N ALA A 49 -8.77 -9.06 8.01
CA ALA A 49 -9.81 -9.81 7.30
C ALA A 49 -9.63 -9.74 5.77
N ILE A 50 -9.29 -8.54 5.25
CA ILE A 50 -9.06 -8.34 3.83
C ILE A 50 -7.77 -9.03 3.39
N ALA A 51 -6.66 -8.90 4.12
CA ALA A 51 -5.41 -9.58 3.80
C ALA A 51 -5.58 -11.11 3.75
N LEU A 52 -6.28 -11.68 4.74
CA LEU A 52 -6.57 -13.11 4.79
C LEU A 52 -7.55 -13.56 3.70
N ARG A 53 -8.49 -12.71 3.28
CA ARG A 53 -9.38 -12.98 2.14
C ARG A 53 -8.57 -13.11 0.85
N GLU A 54 -7.66 -12.19 0.62
CA GLU A 54 -6.81 -12.22 -0.58
C GLU A 54 -5.87 -13.44 -0.56
N TRP A 55 -5.25 -13.75 0.56
CA TRP A 55 -4.45 -14.95 0.73
C TRP A 55 -5.24 -16.24 0.40
N ARG A 56 -6.47 -16.36 0.88
CA ARG A 56 -7.33 -17.50 0.54
C ARG A 56 -7.65 -17.58 -0.95
N ALA A 57 -7.87 -16.44 -1.60
CA ALA A 57 -8.13 -16.39 -3.04
C ALA A 57 -6.94 -16.92 -3.85
N PHE A 58 -5.72 -16.71 -3.37
CA PHE A 58 -4.48 -17.23 -3.97
C PHE A 58 -4.11 -18.65 -3.53
N GLY A 59 -5.00 -19.38 -2.88
CA GLY A 59 -4.82 -20.79 -2.56
C GLY A 59 -4.31 -21.10 -1.16
N SER A 60 -4.27 -20.12 -0.27
CA SER A 60 -3.92 -20.30 1.15
C SER A 60 -2.51 -20.85 1.38
N VAL A 61 -1.55 -20.46 0.55
CA VAL A 61 -0.17 -20.97 0.63
C VAL A 61 0.59 -20.33 1.78
N VAL A 62 1.34 -21.17 2.51
CA VAL A 62 2.27 -20.75 3.55
C VAL A 62 3.69 -21.03 3.05
N ASP A 63 4.57 -20.02 3.11
CA ASP A 63 5.96 -20.11 2.68
C ASP A 63 6.92 -19.90 3.87
N ASP A 64 7.21 -20.95 4.59
CA ASP A 64 8.16 -20.93 5.71
C ASP A 64 9.59 -21.34 5.30
N GLY A 65 9.83 -21.50 4.00
CA GLY A 65 11.11 -21.96 3.47
C GLY A 65 11.21 -23.48 3.32
N PRO A 66 12.36 -24.00 2.89
CA PRO A 66 12.55 -25.43 2.70
C PRO A 66 12.61 -26.20 4.04
N PRO A 67 12.21 -27.50 4.05
CA PRO A 67 11.67 -28.21 2.91
C PRO A 67 10.22 -27.86 2.68
N ARG A 68 9.91 -27.44 1.47
CA ARG A 68 8.55 -27.08 1.08
C ARG A 68 7.78 -28.32 0.68
N ALA A 69 6.73 -28.66 1.42
CA ALA A 69 5.68 -29.54 0.90
C ALA A 69 4.68 -28.65 0.16
N GLU A 70 4.49 -28.90 -1.14
CA GLU A 70 3.54 -28.19 -1.99
C GLU A 70 2.09 -28.36 -1.48
N PRO A 71 1.19 -27.40 -1.66
CA PRO A 71 0.74 -27.05 -3.00
C PRO A 71 1.40 -25.79 -3.55
N ALA A 72 1.61 -25.74 -4.86
CA ALA A 72 2.12 -24.59 -5.54
C ALA A 72 1.18 -23.38 -5.31
N ALA A 73 1.76 -22.22 -4.98
CA ALA A 73 1.02 -20.98 -4.95
C ALA A 73 0.35 -20.75 -6.30
N ARG A 74 -0.90 -20.33 -6.30
CA ARG A 74 -1.57 -19.90 -7.52
C ARG A 74 -0.91 -18.62 -8.02
N ALA A 75 -0.59 -18.59 -9.30
CA ALA A 75 0.13 -17.48 -9.89
C ALA A 75 -0.81 -16.31 -10.25
N ASP A 76 -0.28 -15.11 -10.22
CA ASP A 76 -0.98 -13.86 -10.52
C ASP A 76 -1.50 -13.74 -11.96
N ASN A 77 -1.06 -14.61 -12.86
CA ASN A 77 -1.54 -14.68 -14.25
C ASN A 77 -2.65 -15.72 -14.48
N GLU A 78 -3.05 -16.46 -13.45
CA GLU A 78 -4.16 -17.41 -13.57
C GLU A 78 -5.52 -16.70 -13.73
N PRO A 79 -6.50 -17.35 -14.41
CA PRO A 79 -7.86 -16.83 -14.49
C PRO A 79 -8.46 -16.51 -13.11
N GLY A 80 -9.00 -15.29 -12.97
CA GLY A 80 -9.58 -14.78 -11.73
C GLY A 80 -8.55 -14.13 -10.80
N LEU A 81 -7.24 -14.39 -10.95
CA LEU A 81 -6.19 -13.79 -10.13
C LEU A 81 -5.54 -12.58 -10.80
N TRP A 82 -5.34 -12.59 -12.12
CA TRP A 82 -4.84 -11.41 -12.81
C TRP A 82 -5.79 -10.21 -12.70
N GLN A 83 -7.11 -10.47 -12.62
CA GLN A 83 -8.10 -9.44 -12.37
C GLN A 83 -7.91 -8.84 -10.96
N ARG A 84 -7.67 -9.68 -9.94
CA ARG A 84 -7.39 -9.20 -8.57
C ARG A 84 -6.15 -8.33 -8.51
N VAL A 85 -5.10 -8.68 -9.24
CA VAL A 85 -3.92 -7.82 -9.35
C VAL A 85 -4.30 -6.46 -9.96
N GLY A 86 -5.19 -6.44 -10.96
CA GLY A 86 -5.78 -5.21 -11.49
C GLY A 86 -6.52 -4.39 -10.43
N ASP A 87 -7.30 -5.05 -9.57
CA ASP A 87 -8.01 -4.40 -8.46
C ASP A 87 -7.03 -3.76 -7.46
N TYR A 88 -5.88 -4.39 -7.19
CA TYR A 88 -4.85 -3.81 -6.31
C TYR A 88 -4.29 -2.51 -6.89
N TRP A 89 -4.05 -2.47 -8.20
CA TRP A 89 -3.61 -1.27 -8.88
C TRP A 89 -4.67 -0.17 -8.91
N TRP A 90 -5.94 -0.53 -9.02
CA TRP A 90 -7.05 0.43 -8.92
C TRP A 90 -7.15 1.07 -7.53
N GLY A 91 -6.67 0.40 -6.49
CA GLY A 91 -6.55 0.97 -5.15
C GLY A 91 -5.57 2.12 -5.05
N LEU A 92 -4.82 2.41 -6.11
CA LEU A 92 -3.84 3.48 -6.18
C LEU A 92 -4.36 4.65 -7.02
N ASP A 93 -3.99 5.88 -6.65
CA ASP A 93 -4.23 7.07 -7.47
C ASP A 93 -3.20 7.20 -8.61
N ALA A 94 -2.51 6.13 -8.96
CA ALA A 94 -1.29 6.13 -9.76
C ALA A 94 -1.51 5.71 -11.24
N GLY A 95 -2.63 6.03 -11.85
CA GLY A 95 -2.78 5.90 -13.30
C GLY A 95 -3.22 4.53 -13.79
N ARG A 96 -2.45 3.84 -14.63
CA ARG A 96 -2.90 2.61 -15.29
C ARG A 96 -2.91 1.42 -14.36
N PRO A 97 -4.02 0.70 -14.23
CA PRO A 97 -4.01 -0.59 -13.56
C PRO A 97 -3.14 -1.57 -14.37
N GLU A 98 -2.24 -2.24 -13.65
CA GLU A 98 -1.39 -3.29 -14.20
C GLU A 98 -1.95 -4.66 -13.79
N THR A 99 -1.79 -5.65 -14.62
CA THR A 99 -2.21 -7.02 -14.33
C THR A 99 -1.11 -8.02 -14.66
N GLY A 100 -1.25 -9.27 -14.23
CA GLY A 100 -0.37 -10.36 -14.62
C GLY A 100 -0.34 -10.62 -16.13
N LEU A 101 -1.34 -10.12 -16.87
CA LEU A 101 -1.45 -10.23 -18.32
C LEU A 101 -1.06 -8.95 -19.07
N THR A 102 -0.60 -7.91 -18.40
CA THR A 102 -0.19 -6.68 -19.06
C THR A 102 0.97 -6.98 -20.04
N PRO A 103 0.81 -6.66 -21.34
CA PRO A 103 1.86 -6.92 -22.32
C PRO A 103 3.15 -6.17 -21.98
N ARG A 104 4.28 -6.83 -22.18
CA ARG A 104 5.62 -6.25 -22.13
C ARG A 104 6.20 -6.25 -23.52
N TYR A 105 7.07 -5.29 -23.78
CA TYR A 105 7.77 -5.18 -25.06
C TYR A 105 9.26 -5.29 -24.81
N ASP A 106 9.92 -6.15 -25.60
CA ASP A 106 11.38 -6.24 -25.60
C ASP A 106 12.02 -5.04 -26.31
N ALA A 107 13.34 -5.00 -26.34
CA ALA A 107 14.10 -3.94 -27.01
C ALA A 107 13.86 -3.87 -28.54
N PHE A 108 13.26 -4.90 -29.12
CA PHE A 108 12.93 -5.00 -30.55
C PHE A 108 11.44 -4.72 -30.83
N GLY A 109 10.66 -4.42 -29.81
CA GLY A 109 9.24 -4.11 -29.92
C GLY A 109 8.32 -5.34 -30.01
N ASN A 110 8.82 -6.55 -29.77
CA ASN A 110 7.98 -7.75 -29.72
C ASN A 110 7.21 -7.78 -28.39
N SER A 111 5.91 -8.00 -28.48
CA SER A 111 5.09 -8.15 -27.29
C SER A 111 5.21 -9.56 -26.70
N HIS A 112 5.33 -9.66 -25.40
CA HIS A 112 5.25 -10.89 -24.65
C HIS A 112 4.49 -10.65 -23.35
N VAL A 113 3.88 -11.68 -22.80
CA VAL A 113 3.38 -11.66 -21.43
C VAL A 113 4.59 -11.98 -20.55
N GLY A 114 5.15 -10.92 -19.94
CA GLY A 114 6.24 -11.04 -18.99
C GLY A 114 5.71 -11.16 -17.55
N PRO A 115 6.61 -11.31 -16.58
CA PRO A 115 6.20 -11.21 -15.18
C PRO A 115 5.52 -9.86 -14.93
N ALA A 116 4.45 -9.89 -14.16
CA ALA A 116 3.76 -8.66 -13.75
C ALA A 116 4.75 -7.67 -13.12
N PRO A 117 4.54 -6.35 -13.23
CA PRO A 117 5.26 -5.40 -12.41
C PRO A 117 5.14 -5.79 -10.94
N ALA A 118 6.14 -5.47 -10.14
CA ALA A 118 6.09 -5.74 -8.71
C ALA A 118 4.86 -5.05 -8.09
N TRP A 119 3.85 -5.83 -7.72
CA TRP A 119 2.57 -5.34 -7.23
C TRP A 119 2.40 -5.46 -5.70
N SER A 120 3.47 -5.80 -4.98
CA SER A 120 3.40 -5.97 -3.53
C SER A 120 2.96 -4.70 -2.79
N ALA A 121 3.44 -3.52 -3.20
CA ALA A 121 3.03 -2.27 -2.59
C ALA A 121 1.60 -1.87 -2.97
N ALA A 122 1.18 -2.19 -4.20
CA ALA A 122 -0.21 -2.02 -4.64
C ALA A 122 -1.16 -2.89 -3.81
N PHE A 123 -0.78 -4.14 -3.51
CA PHE A 123 -1.52 -5.02 -2.61
C PHE A 123 -1.71 -4.41 -1.21
N VAL A 124 -0.64 -3.93 -0.59
CA VAL A 124 -0.74 -3.27 0.73
C VAL A 124 -1.65 -2.05 0.66
N SER A 125 -1.47 -1.20 -0.35
CA SER A 125 -2.29 0.00 -0.55
C SER A 125 -3.77 -0.36 -0.73
N TYR A 126 -4.07 -1.40 -1.52
CA TYR A 126 -5.43 -1.92 -1.69
C TYR A 126 -6.03 -2.38 -0.36
N VAL A 127 -5.31 -3.21 0.41
CA VAL A 127 -5.79 -3.70 1.71
C VAL A 127 -6.12 -2.54 2.65
N MET A 128 -5.23 -1.53 2.73
CA MET A 128 -5.45 -0.36 3.59
C MET A 128 -6.64 0.49 3.11
N ARG A 129 -6.80 0.68 1.79
CA ARG A 129 -7.94 1.41 1.22
C ARG A 129 -9.26 0.69 1.50
N MET A 130 -9.31 -0.61 1.23
CA MET A 130 -10.50 -1.41 1.46
C MET A 130 -10.86 -1.55 2.94
N ALA A 131 -9.87 -1.46 3.83
CA ALA A 131 -10.07 -1.42 5.27
C ALA A 131 -10.54 -0.05 5.79
N GLY A 132 -10.67 0.96 4.92
CA GLY A 132 -11.22 2.27 5.27
C GLY A 132 -10.17 3.29 5.73
N ALA A 133 -8.88 3.13 5.42
CA ALA A 133 -7.84 4.06 5.86
C ALA A 133 -8.02 5.49 5.32
N GLY A 134 -8.70 5.68 4.18
CA GLY A 134 -8.93 7.00 3.61
C GLY A 134 -7.62 7.80 3.49
N PRO A 135 -7.61 9.09 3.84
CA PRO A 135 -6.41 9.92 3.74
C PRO A 135 -5.33 9.61 4.79
N ALA A 136 -5.60 8.71 5.75
CA ALA A 136 -4.63 8.35 6.77
C ALA A 136 -3.49 7.47 6.26
N PHE A 137 -3.68 6.79 5.12
CA PHE A 137 -2.65 5.95 4.51
C PHE A 137 -2.09 6.60 3.23
N PRO A 138 -0.76 6.72 3.07
CA PRO A 138 -0.13 7.30 1.87
C PRO A 138 0.00 6.22 0.78
N TYR A 139 -1.05 6.00 0.02
CA TYR A 139 -1.11 4.99 -1.04
C TYR A 139 0.00 5.15 -2.08
N SER A 140 0.69 4.07 -2.40
CA SER A 140 1.73 4.06 -3.43
C SER A 140 1.96 2.66 -4.01
N ALA A 141 2.47 2.62 -5.23
CA ALA A 141 3.03 1.42 -5.86
C ALA A 141 4.45 1.08 -5.36
N LEU A 142 5.03 1.91 -4.50
CA LEU A 142 6.37 1.74 -3.93
C LEU A 142 6.31 1.69 -2.41
N HIS A 143 6.82 0.62 -1.83
CA HIS A 143 6.93 0.49 -0.36
C HIS A 143 7.73 1.64 0.28
N ALA A 144 8.77 2.13 -0.40
CA ALA A 144 9.60 3.23 0.07
C ALA A 144 8.80 4.51 0.36
N ASP A 145 7.74 4.77 -0.39
CA ASP A 145 6.97 6.01 -0.25
C ASP A 145 6.24 6.06 1.08
N TYR A 146 5.52 4.99 1.45
CA TYR A 146 4.83 4.99 2.73
C TYR A 146 5.74 4.70 3.92
N ILE A 147 6.89 4.01 3.72
CA ILE A 147 7.94 3.92 4.73
C ILE A 147 8.48 5.32 5.05
N ASN A 148 8.86 6.07 4.02
CA ASN A 148 9.36 7.43 4.17
C ASN A 148 8.29 8.40 4.71
N ALA A 149 7.03 8.23 4.32
CA ALA A 149 5.93 9.01 4.85
C ALA A 149 5.75 8.76 6.37
N ALA A 150 5.81 7.51 6.81
CA ALA A 150 5.76 7.15 8.22
C ALA A 150 6.95 7.74 9.01
N ALA A 151 8.16 7.69 8.46
CA ALA A 151 9.34 8.30 9.06
C ALA A 151 9.26 9.84 9.16
N ARG A 152 8.49 10.48 8.27
CA ARG A 152 8.20 11.92 8.31
C ARG A 152 6.98 12.29 9.18
N GLY A 153 6.34 11.31 9.82
CA GLY A 153 5.19 11.54 10.70
C GLY A 153 3.84 11.61 9.97
N ALA A 154 3.63 10.77 8.95
CA ALA A 154 2.33 10.62 8.30
C ALA A 154 1.20 10.37 9.33
N PRO A 155 -0.02 10.90 9.12
CA PRO A 155 -1.09 10.87 10.14
C PRO A 155 -1.47 9.46 10.61
N GLY A 156 -1.53 8.50 9.70
CA GLY A 156 -1.99 7.14 9.98
C GLY A 156 -0.89 6.11 10.22
N LEU A 157 0.39 6.49 10.12
CA LEU A 157 1.51 5.58 10.27
C LEU A 157 2.59 6.17 11.19
N THR A 158 3.25 5.30 11.94
CA THR A 158 4.48 5.62 12.66
C THR A 158 5.54 4.61 12.27
N ALA A 159 6.72 5.09 11.89
CA ALA A 159 7.88 4.23 11.73
C ALA A 159 8.45 3.89 13.11
N GLU A 160 8.53 2.61 13.42
CA GLU A 160 9.03 2.09 14.68
C GLU A 160 10.24 1.18 14.43
N ARG A 161 11.18 1.17 15.36
CA ARG A 161 12.33 0.29 15.30
C ARG A 161 11.93 -1.16 15.62
N VAL A 162 12.45 -2.10 14.86
CA VAL A 162 12.15 -3.54 15.04
C VAL A 162 12.70 -4.10 16.37
N ASP A 163 13.68 -3.44 16.99
CA ASP A 163 14.28 -3.80 18.26
C ASP A 163 13.65 -3.10 19.49
N GLN A 164 12.71 -2.18 19.25
CA GLN A 164 12.06 -1.40 20.31
C GLN A 164 10.54 -1.51 20.31
N TYR A 165 9.96 -1.95 19.22
CA TYR A 165 8.51 -2.11 19.09
C TYR A 165 8.16 -3.52 18.64
N ALA A 166 7.28 -4.18 19.40
CA ALA A 166 6.72 -5.47 19.04
C ALA A 166 5.60 -5.28 18.03
N PRO A 167 5.73 -5.80 16.80
CA PRO A 167 4.68 -5.67 15.79
C PRO A 167 3.37 -6.30 16.26
N ALA A 168 2.27 -5.59 16.07
CA ALA A 168 0.93 -6.06 16.40
C ALA A 168 0.14 -6.39 15.12
N PRO A 169 -0.88 -7.26 15.19
CA PRO A 169 -1.75 -7.52 14.05
C PRO A 169 -2.29 -6.22 13.44
N GLY A 170 -2.23 -6.08 12.12
CA GLY A 170 -2.57 -4.88 11.38
C GLY A 170 -1.41 -3.92 11.11
N ASP A 171 -0.27 -4.09 11.74
CA ASP A 171 0.96 -3.36 11.41
C ASP A 171 1.62 -3.94 10.15
N LEU A 172 2.58 -3.21 9.57
CA LEU A 172 3.42 -3.70 8.50
C LEU A 172 4.84 -3.94 9.01
N VAL A 173 5.45 -5.04 8.60
CA VAL A 173 6.89 -5.28 8.78
C VAL A 173 7.58 -5.17 7.44
N CYS A 174 8.66 -4.40 7.35
CA CYS A 174 9.31 -4.08 6.09
C CYS A 174 10.79 -4.44 6.09
N ALA A 175 11.25 -5.00 4.95
CA ALA A 175 12.64 -5.36 4.69
C ALA A 175 13.14 -4.69 3.42
N PRO A 176 14.41 -4.24 3.37
CA PRO A 176 15.02 -3.70 2.17
C PRO A 176 15.24 -4.83 1.15
N ARG A 177 15.29 -4.50 -0.14
CA ARG A 177 15.48 -5.44 -1.24
C ARG A 177 16.55 -4.96 -2.21
N GLY A 178 17.15 -5.90 -2.95
CA GLY A 178 18.08 -5.59 -4.04
C GLY A 178 19.25 -4.72 -3.58
N ALA A 179 19.46 -3.60 -4.26
CA ALA A 179 20.55 -2.67 -3.93
C ALA A 179 20.39 -1.95 -2.58
N ALA A 180 19.21 -2.00 -1.97
CA ALA A 180 18.93 -1.38 -0.67
C ALA A 180 19.23 -2.31 0.51
N VAL A 181 19.65 -3.56 0.29
CA VAL A 181 20.09 -4.46 1.36
C VAL A 181 21.17 -3.79 2.19
N GLY A 182 20.98 -3.77 3.51
CA GLY A 182 21.84 -3.04 4.44
C GLY A 182 21.30 -1.68 4.91
N LEU A 183 20.20 -1.17 4.29
CA LEU A 183 19.49 0.00 4.79
C LEU A 183 18.99 -0.25 6.22
N ARG A 184 19.17 0.72 7.09
CA ARG A 184 18.80 0.65 8.51
C ARG A 184 17.70 1.64 8.84
N PHE A 185 17.07 1.46 9.98
CA PHE A 185 16.05 2.39 10.48
C PHE A 185 16.57 3.84 10.58
N GLU A 186 17.81 4.01 11.00
CA GLU A 186 18.45 5.30 11.17
C GLU A 186 18.67 6.08 9.87
N ASP A 187 18.64 5.38 8.74
CA ASP A 187 18.79 5.99 7.41
C ASP A 187 17.48 6.58 6.90
N LEU A 188 16.36 6.37 7.60
CA LEU A 188 15.04 6.87 7.21
C LEU A 188 14.81 8.33 7.66
N PRO A 189 14.16 9.17 6.82
CA PRO A 189 13.71 8.89 5.45
C PRO A 189 14.88 8.89 4.47
N ALA A 190 14.91 7.89 3.58
CA ALA A 190 15.99 7.69 2.61
C ALA A 190 15.59 8.12 1.19
N PRO A 191 16.53 8.41 0.28
CA PRO A 191 16.25 8.49 -1.15
C PRO A 191 15.57 7.23 -1.67
N ALA A 192 15.08 7.25 -2.92
CA ALA A 192 14.38 6.12 -3.52
C ALA A 192 15.13 4.79 -3.32
N PHE A 193 14.47 3.82 -2.73
CA PHE A 193 15.00 2.48 -2.45
C PHE A 193 13.95 1.40 -2.70
N THR A 194 14.43 0.17 -2.90
CA THR A 194 13.56 -0.98 -3.05
C THR A 194 13.32 -1.64 -1.68
N ALA A 195 12.08 -1.95 -1.38
CA ALA A 195 11.69 -2.63 -0.15
C ALA A 195 10.52 -3.59 -0.41
N HIS A 196 10.21 -4.39 0.59
CA HIS A 196 9.00 -5.21 0.66
C HIS A 196 8.40 -5.09 2.06
N CYS A 197 7.08 -4.98 2.13
CA CYS A 197 6.36 -4.99 3.40
C CYS A 197 5.29 -6.06 3.39
N ASP A 198 5.18 -6.76 4.49
CA ASP A 198 4.12 -7.72 4.78
C ASP A 198 3.18 -7.18 5.87
N ILE A 199 1.92 -7.57 5.81
CA ILE A 199 0.90 -7.22 6.80
C ILE A 199 0.92 -8.26 7.91
N VAL A 200 1.08 -7.84 9.16
CA VAL A 200 0.97 -8.72 10.33
C VAL A 200 -0.50 -9.10 10.54
N VAL A 201 -0.82 -10.38 10.48
CA VAL A 201 -2.19 -10.90 10.70
C VAL A 201 -2.35 -11.63 12.03
N ALA A 202 -1.25 -12.08 12.63
CA ALA A 202 -1.21 -12.58 13.99
C ALA A 202 0.18 -12.33 14.60
N ALA A 203 0.24 -12.21 15.91
CA ALA A 203 1.48 -12.08 16.67
C ALA A 203 1.42 -12.87 17.96
N SER A 204 2.52 -13.55 18.28
CA SER A 204 2.73 -14.24 19.54
C SER A 204 4.09 -13.84 20.12
N GLY A 205 4.42 -14.35 21.33
CA GLY A 205 5.74 -14.14 21.92
C GLY A 205 6.90 -14.79 21.17
N ARG A 206 6.64 -15.58 20.15
CA ARG A 206 7.67 -16.36 19.44
C ARG A 206 7.60 -16.20 17.92
N GLU A 207 6.50 -15.69 17.42
CA GLU A 207 6.22 -15.71 15.98
C GLU A 207 5.25 -14.62 15.58
N LEU A 208 5.49 -14.02 14.40
CA LEU A 208 4.52 -13.24 13.65
C LEU A 208 4.00 -14.10 12.51
N THR A 209 2.70 -14.02 12.25
CA THR A 209 2.12 -14.49 11.00
C THR A 209 1.92 -13.27 10.10
N VAL A 210 2.52 -13.28 8.92
CA VAL A 210 2.47 -12.16 8.00
C VAL A 210 1.91 -12.58 6.63
N VAL A 211 1.27 -11.66 5.94
CA VAL A 211 0.74 -11.87 4.58
C VAL A 211 1.33 -10.82 3.65
N GLY A 212 2.01 -11.28 2.61
CA GLY A 212 2.63 -10.45 1.58
C GLY A 212 2.04 -10.67 0.20
N GLY A 213 1.92 -9.58 -0.57
CA GLY A 213 1.57 -9.64 -1.98
C GLY A 213 2.82 -9.78 -2.85
N ASN A 214 2.68 -10.42 -4.01
CA ASN A 214 3.77 -10.66 -4.97
C ASN A 214 4.96 -11.45 -4.39
N VAL A 215 4.68 -12.36 -3.49
CA VAL A 215 5.66 -13.32 -2.99
C VAL A 215 5.53 -14.59 -3.84
N GLY A 216 6.52 -14.82 -4.72
CA GLY A 216 6.44 -15.90 -5.70
C GLY A 216 5.27 -15.74 -6.68
N ALA A 217 4.98 -14.50 -7.13
CA ALA A 217 3.84 -14.15 -7.99
C ALA A 217 2.47 -14.48 -7.36
N SER A 218 2.36 -14.45 -6.03
CA SER A 218 1.17 -14.85 -5.29
C SER A 218 0.93 -13.95 -4.07
N VAL A 219 -0.21 -14.08 -3.41
CA VAL A 219 -0.40 -13.62 -2.03
C VAL A 219 -0.10 -14.79 -1.10
N THR A 220 0.94 -14.64 -0.31
CA THR A 220 1.51 -15.74 0.48
C THR A 220 1.57 -15.37 1.95
N MET A 221 1.30 -16.33 2.81
CA MET A 221 1.49 -16.22 4.25
C MET A 221 2.90 -16.74 4.63
N ARG A 222 3.49 -16.15 5.66
CA ARG A 222 4.74 -16.64 6.26
C ARG A 222 4.66 -16.57 7.77
N HIS A 223 5.34 -17.49 8.42
CA HIS A 223 5.63 -17.41 9.84
C HIS A 223 7.04 -16.84 10.03
N VAL A 224 7.13 -15.73 10.75
CA VAL A 224 8.37 -15.01 11.00
C VAL A 224 8.75 -15.19 12.47
N PRO A 225 9.84 -15.88 12.77
CA PRO A 225 10.25 -16.09 14.15
C PRO A 225 10.66 -14.77 14.80
N VAL A 226 10.28 -14.57 16.05
CA VAL A 226 10.77 -13.49 16.91
C VAL A 226 11.60 -14.06 18.03
N ALA A 227 12.50 -13.25 18.60
CA ALA A 227 13.35 -13.69 19.70
C ALA A 227 12.51 -14.15 20.89
N ALA A 228 12.82 -15.32 21.42
CA ALA A 228 12.12 -15.90 22.57
C ALA A 228 12.11 -14.92 23.76
N GLY A 229 10.92 -14.58 24.24
CA GLY A 229 10.72 -13.76 25.43
C GLY A 229 10.90 -12.25 25.26
N LEU A 230 11.16 -11.76 24.05
CA LEU A 230 11.40 -10.33 23.79
C LEU A 230 10.40 -9.79 22.79
N ILE A 231 9.22 -9.43 23.27
CA ILE A 231 8.25 -8.72 22.42
C ILE A 231 8.16 -7.25 22.80
N ALA A 232 8.72 -6.82 23.85
CA ALA A 232 8.84 -5.41 24.20
C ALA A 232 9.95 -5.19 25.21
N PRO A 233 10.37 -3.99 25.39
CA PRO A 233 11.26 -3.29 24.52
C PRO A 233 12.53 -4.10 24.32
N GLY A 234 12.99 -4.24 23.12
CA GLY A 234 14.14 -5.04 22.73
C GLY A 234 13.79 -6.34 21.98
N GLY A 235 12.51 -6.58 21.68
CA GLY A 235 12.10 -7.69 20.81
C GLY A 235 12.64 -7.53 19.41
N ARG A 236 13.35 -8.56 18.93
CA ARG A 236 13.94 -8.56 17.60
C ARG A 236 13.24 -9.58 16.74
N VAL A 237 12.80 -9.18 15.57
CA VAL A 237 12.35 -10.10 14.54
C VAL A 237 13.56 -10.85 14.01
N LEU A 238 13.58 -12.17 14.17
CA LEU A 238 14.65 -13.04 13.70
C LEU A 238 14.15 -13.89 12.55
N ASP A 239 14.27 -13.37 11.34
CA ASP A 239 13.98 -14.12 10.12
C ASP A 239 15.25 -14.16 9.27
N GLY A 240 15.89 -15.33 9.14
CA GLY A 240 17.07 -15.51 8.31
C GLY A 240 16.84 -15.28 6.81
N ARG A 241 15.58 -15.03 6.41
CA ARG A 241 15.19 -14.79 5.01
C ARG A 241 14.98 -13.32 4.70
N SER A 242 14.85 -12.46 5.72
CA SER A 242 14.53 -11.05 5.54
C SER A 242 15.14 -10.19 6.63
N ASP A 243 15.90 -9.17 6.23
CA ASP A 243 16.49 -8.18 7.13
C ASP A 243 15.43 -7.12 7.49
N TRP A 244 14.46 -7.49 8.31
CA TRP A 244 13.44 -6.57 8.79
C TRP A 244 14.07 -5.36 9.48
N PHE A 245 13.79 -4.15 9.01
CA PHE A 245 14.47 -2.95 9.50
C PHE A 245 13.53 -1.88 10.07
N VAL A 246 12.24 -1.94 9.73
CA VAL A 246 11.23 -1.00 10.21
C VAL A 246 9.88 -1.67 10.36
N VAL A 247 9.15 -1.31 11.42
CA VAL A 247 7.73 -1.60 11.56
C VAL A 247 6.95 -0.33 11.28
N LEU A 248 5.92 -0.41 10.45
CA LEU A 248 4.98 0.68 10.26
C LEU A 248 3.76 0.40 11.13
N ARG A 249 3.73 1.02 12.30
CA ARG A 249 2.60 0.93 13.21
C ARG A 249 1.43 1.73 12.66
N ALA A 250 0.33 1.05 12.39
CA ALA A 250 -0.88 1.68 11.93
C ALA A 250 -1.66 2.33 13.09
N ARG A 251 -2.00 3.61 12.93
CA ARG A 251 -2.80 4.38 13.89
C ARG A 251 -4.27 4.30 13.50
N TYR A 252 -4.88 3.19 13.84
CA TYR A 252 -6.32 3.03 13.63
C TYR A 252 -7.08 4.11 14.37
N GLY A 253 -8.13 4.68 13.74
CA GLY A 253 -9.02 5.65 14.38
C GLY A 253 -9.49 5.09 15.72
N GLY A 254 -9.38 5.88 16.77
CA GLY A 254 -9.57 5.43 18.13
C GLY A 254 -10.88 4.69 18.33
N GLY A 255 -10.74 3.45 18.77
CA GLY A 255 -11.76 2.79 19.54
C GLY A 255 -11.53 3.14 20.99
#